data_dc0ae358ae713f2bad5c14703cd94e25
#
_entry.id   dc0ae358ae713f2bad5c14703cd94e25
#
_cell.length_a   1.000
_cell.length_b   1.000
_cell.length_c   1.000
_cell.angle_alpha   90.00
_cell.angle_beta   90.00
_cell.angle_gamma   90.00
#
_symmetry.space_group_name_H-M   'P 1'
#
loop_
_entity.id
_entity.type
_entity.pdbx_description
1 polymer ?
#
loop_
_entity_poly.entity_id
_entity_poly.type
_entity_poly.pdbx_seq_one_letter_code
_entity_poly.pdbx_strand_id
1 'polypeptide(L)'
;TMSTSSRQEAMEGEPVRRHVSDAILNYDKPVYGLFLAIKIDTNTAETFRHGIWYAKGDVKQRLDIVPLSLEQFRRHFVSMFEGKQARPEHLRDLILQCETERDNLEAPAWMRYIETVVVERSSMVCGR
;
A
#
# COMPACT_ATOMS: atom_id res chain seq x y z
N THR A 1 -8.00 -4.61 13.79
CA THR A 1 -9.39 -4.52 14.23
C THR A 1 -10.35 -4.90 13.13
N MET A 2 -11.49 -5.41 13.53
CA MET A 2 -12.57 -5.74 12.59
C MET A 2 -13.45 -4.51 12.47
N SER A 3 -13.25 -3.74 11.42
CA SER A 3 -14.01 -2.54 11.18
C SER A 3 -14.99 -2.76 10.04
N THR A 4 -16.11 -2.05 10.07
CA THR A 4 -16.93 -1.93 8.88
C THR A 4 -16.16 -1.14 7.83
N SER A 5 -16.61 -1.22 6.58
CA SER A 5 -15.96 -0.52 5.47
C SER A 5 -15.78 0.98 5.76
N SER A 6 -16.86 1.66 6.14
CA SER A 6 -16.78 3.11 6.39
C SER A 6 -15.94 3.41 7.62
N ARG A 7 -15.96 2.54 8.62
CA ARG A 7 -15.16 2.75 9.82
C ARG A 7 -13.67 2.59 9.52
N GLN A 8 -13.30 1.58 8.74
CA GLN A 8 -11.89 1.41 8.35
C GLN A 8 -11.40 2.64 7.60
N GLU A 9 -12.21 3.13 6.67
CA GLU A 9 -11.85 4.32 5.90
C GLU A 9 -11.68 5.54 6.80
N ALA A 10 -12.67 5.82 7.67
CA ALA A 10 -12.68 7.05 8.46
C ALA A 10 -11.66 7.01 9.59
N MET A 11 -11.51 5.85 10.25
CA MET A 11 -10.71 5.75 11.47
C MET A 11 -9.28 5.31 11.23
N GLU A 12 -9.03 4.61 10.14
CA GLU A 12 -7.71 4.02 9.87
C GLU A 12 -7.10 4.51 8.58
N GLY A 13 -7.88 4.64 7.52
CA GLY A 13 -7.37 5.04 6.22
C GLY A 13 -7.04 6.51 6.12
N GLU A 14 -7.89 7.37 6.63
CA GLU A 14 -7.70 8.81 6.52
C GLU A 14 -6.41 9.29 7.19
N PRO A 15 -6.08 8.86 8.41
CA PRO A 15 -4.81 9.30 9.00
C PRO A 15 -3.58 8.93 8.16
N VAL A 16 -3.58 7.76 7.53
CA VAL A 16 -2.47 7.37 6.67
C VAL A 16 -2.37 8.30 5.47
N ARG A 17 -3.52 8.62 4.84
CA ARG A 17 -3.53 9.54 3.70
C ARG A 17 -3.04 10.92 4.10
N ARG A 18 -3.46 11.40 5.27
CA ARG A 18 -3.03 12.71 5.74
C ARG A 18 -1.52 12.76 5.97
N HIS A 19 -0.97 11.72 6.57
CA HIS A 19 0.48 11.65 6.79
C HIS A 19 1.26 11.62 5.49
N VAL A 20 0.81 10.86 4.50
CA VAL A 20 1.48 10.81 3.20
C VAL A 20 1.39 12.16 2.51
N SER A 21 0.22 12.82 2.57
CA SER A 21 0.05 14.15 2.00
C SER A 21 1.02 15.15 2.63
N ASP A 22 1.14 15.15 3.96
CA ASP A 22 2.05 16.03 4.66
C ASP A 22 3.50 15.76 4.27
N ALA A 23 3.87 14.50 4.10
CA ALA A 23 5.22 14.14 3.69
C ALA A 23 5.53 14.66 2.28
N ILE A 24 4.56 14.57 1.36
CA ILE A 24 4.74 15.10 0.00
C ILE A 24 5.04 16.59 0.04
N LEU A 25 4.35 17.33 0.91
CA LEU A 25 4.54 18.77 1.01
C LEU A 25 5.88 19.16 1.65
N ASN A 26 6.46 18.26 2.46
CA ASN A 26 7.66 18.56 3.24
C ASN A 26 8.94 17.97 2.63
N TYR A 27 8.84 17.09 1.65
CA TYR A 27 9.99 16.47 1.02
C TYR A 27 9.90 16.64 -0.48
N ASP A 28 11.05 16.84 -1.13
CA ASP A 28 11.10 17.00 -2.58
C ASP A 28 11.48 15.70 -3.29
N LYS A 29 11.25 14.56 -2.64
CA LYS A 29 11.47 13.22 -3.20
C LYS A 29 10.14 12.49 -3.27
N PRO A 30 10.03 11.47 -4.13
CA PRO A 30 8.81 10.67 -4.16
C PRO A 30 8.51 10.06 -2.80
N VAL A 31 7.24 10.10 -2.42
CA VAL A 31 6.78 9.58 -1.14
C VAL A 31 5.80 8.45 -1.40
N TYR A 32 6.03 7.31 -0.77
CA TYR A 32 5.17 6.14 -0.87
C TYR A 32 4.70 5.75 0.51
N GLY A 33 3.49 5.22 0.60
CA GLY A 33 2.92 4.81 1.86
C GLY A 33 2.41 3.38 1.82
N LEU A 34 2.34 2.78 3.00
CA LEU A 34 1.68 1.51 3.18
C LEU A 34 0.55 1.69 4.18
N PHE A 35 -0.60 1.15 3.84
CA PHE A 35 -1.70 1.02 4.78
C PHE A 35 -1.75 -0.45 5.24
N LEU A 36 -1.59 -0.67 6.53
CA LEU A 36 -1.56 -2.03 7.08
C LEU A 36 -2.76 -2.25 7.98
N ALA A 37 -3.46 -3.36 7.76
CA ALA A 37 -4.58 -3.75 8.60
C ALA A 37 -4.68 -5.27 8.61
N ILE A 38 -5.37 -5.81 9.62
CA ILE A 38 -5.56 -7.26 9.68
C ILE A 38 -6.24 -7.75 8.40
N LYS A 39 -7.24 -7.03 7.95
CA LYS A 39 -7.95 -7.33 6.71
C LYS A 39 -8.23 -6.01 5.99
N ILE A 40 -8.01 -6.01 4.67
CA ILE A 40 -8.29 -4.83 3.85
C ILE A 40 -9.69 -4.94 3.29
N ASP A 41 -10.52 -3.95 3.61
CA ASP A 41 -11.86 -3.86 3.06
C ASP A 41 -11.79 -3.37 1.60
N THR A 42 -12.68 -3.89 0.75
CA THR A 42 -12.67 -3.54 -0.66
C THR A 42 -12.87 -2.05 -0.91
N ASN A 43 -13.73 -1.41 -0.16
CA ASN A 43 -13.95 0.03 -0.34
C ASN A 43 -12.77 0.85 0.13
N THR A 44 -12.04 0.37 1.14
CA THR A 44 -10.80 1.01 1.55
C THR A 44 -9.74 0.88 0.46
N ALA A 45 -9.63 -0.31 -0.15
CA ALA A 45 -8.73 -0.50 -1.28
C ALA A 45 -9.08 0.41 -2.45
N GLU A 46 -10.38 0.59 -2.71
CA GLU A 46 -10.82 1.49 -3.79
C GLU A 46 -10.39 2.92 -3.54
N THR A 47 -10.48 3.38 -2.30
CA THR A 47 -10.05 4.72 -1.94
C THR A 47 -8.56 4.90 -2.20
N PHE A 48 -7.74 3.92 -1.82
CA PHE A 48 -6.30 4.00 -2.08
C PHE A 48 -5.98 3.84 -3.55
N ARG A 49 -6.79 3.09 -4.29
CA ARG A 49 -6.60 2.92 -5.73
C ARG A 49 -6.74 4.25 -6.45
N HIS A 50 -7.74 5.04 -6.09
CA HIS A 50 -7.91 6.38 -6.66
C HIS A 50 -6.84 7.34 -6.17
N GLY A 51 -6.56 7.32 -4.88
CA GLY A 51 -5.49 8.10 -4.28
C GLY A 51 -5.69 9.60 -4.27
N ILE A 52 -6.89 10.10 -4.57
CA ILE A 52 -7.12 11.54 -4.66
C ILE A 52 -7.25 12.13 -3.25
N TRP A 53 -6.52 13.22 -3.03
CA TRP A 53 -6.53 13.94 -1.77
C TRP A 53 -6.35 15.43 -2.05
N TYR A 54 -7.06 16.26 -1.29
CA TYR A 54 -6.91 17.71 -1.41
C TYR A 54 -6.20 18.22 -0.16
N ALA A 55 -5.00 18.75 -0.36
CA ALA A 55 -4.23 19.36 0.70
C ALA A 55 -4.77 20.77 0.99
N LYS A 56 -4.20 21.40 2.00
CA LYS A 56 -4.60 22.76 2.40
C LYS A 56 -4.50 23.70 1.19
N GLY A 57 -5.53 24.54 1.03
CA GLY A 57 -5.60 25.44 -0.12
C GLY A 57 -6.13 24.75 -1.37
N ASP A 58 -6.80 23.62 -1.20
CA ASP A 58 -7.42 22.85 -2.28
C ASP A 58 -6.40 22.38 -3.33
N VAL A 59 -5.17 22.12 -2.90
CA VAL A 59 -4.13 21.57 -3.77
C VAL A 59 -4.41 20.07 -3.96
N LYS A 60 -4.70 19.68 -5.19
CA LYS A 60 -4.99 18.29 -5.52
C LYS A 60 -3.71 17.48 -5.56
N GLN A 61 -3.72 16.34 -4.88
CA GLN A 61 -2.61 15.39 -4.89
C GLN A 61 -3.13 14.03 -5.26
N ARG A 62 -2.24 13.19 -5.79
CA ARG A 62 -2.52 11.77 -5.90
C ARG A 62 -1.52 11.03 -5.04
N LEU A 63 -2.03 10.30 -4.07
CA LEU A 63 -1.21 9.63 -3.07
C LEU A 63 -0.85 8.22 -3.52
N ASP A 64 0.40 7.83 -3.33
CA ASP A 64 0.89 6.51 -3.69
C ASP A 64 0.94 5.65 -2.44
N ILE A 65 -0.20 5.05 -2.11
CA ILE A 65 -0.37 4.21 -0.92
C ILE A 65 -0.90 2.85 -1.36
N VAL A 66 -0.23 1.79 -0.92
CA VAL A 66 -0.66 0.42 -1.22
C VAL A 66 -1.21 -0.21 0.06
N PRO A 67 -2.44 -0.77 0.02
CA PRO A 67 -2.98 -1.45 1.18
C PRO A 67 -2.50 -2.90 1.22
N LEU A 68 -1.93 -3.31 2.34
CA LEU A 68 -1.51 -4.69 2.58
C LEU A 68 -2.16 -5.18 3.86
N SER A 69 -2.57 -6.45 3.86
CA SER A 69 -2.93 -7.09 5.11
C SER A 69 -1.67 -7.34 5.92
N LEU A 70 -1.84 -7.51 7.24
CA LEU A 70 -0.70 -7.82 8.09
C LEU A 70 -0.05 -9.14 7.68
N GLU A 71 -0.83 -10.11 7.21
CA GLU A 71 -0.28 -11.38 6.75
C GLU A 71 0.58 -11.19 5.49
N GLN A 72 0.12 -10.36 4.55
CA GLN A 72 0.91 -10.08 3.35
C GLN A 72 2.22 -9.38 3.70
N PHE A 73 2.16 -8.40 4.59
CA PHE A 73 3.34 -7.68 5.03
C PHE A 73 4.30 -8.61 5.75
N ARG A 74 3.78 -9.47 6.65
CA ARG A 74 4.59 -10.43 7.37
C ARG A 74 5.30 -11.38 6.41
N ARG A 75 4.58 -11.89 5.41
CA ARG A 75 5.14 -12.82 4.44
C ARG A 75 6.29 -12.18 3.67
N HIS A 76 6.10 -10.95 3.22
CA HIS A 76 7.14 -10.23 2.51
C HIS A 76 8.35 -9.99 3.39
N PHE A 77 8.11 -9.52 4.62
CA PHE A 77 9.16 -9.16 5.55
C PHE A 77 9.98 -10.38 5.96
N VAL A 78 9.31 -11.48 6.32
CA VAL A 78 9.98 -12.72 6.71
C VAL A 78 10.83 -13.24 5.55
N SER A 79 10.30 -13.22 4.33
CA SER A 79 11.05 -13.73 3.18
C SER A 79 12.30 -12.90 2.92
N MET A 80 12.26 -11.58 3.13
CA MET A 80 13.45 -10.74 2.98
C MET A 80 14.53 -11.12 4.00
N PHE A 81 14.13 -11.35 5.25
CA PHE A 81 15.10 -11.74 6.27
C PHE A 81 15.68 -13.13 6.01
N GLU A 82 14.83 -14.08 5.63
CA GLU A 82 15.29 -15.43 5.31
C GLU A 82 16.22 -15.45 4.10
N GLY A 83 15.93 -14.60 3.12
CA GLY A 83 16.77 -14.46 1.95
C GLY A 83 18.00 -13.57 2.16
N LYS A 84 18.17 -13.04 3.37
CA LYS A 84 19.26 -12.12 3.71
C LYS A 84 19.29 -10.89 2.80
N GLN A 85 18.11 -10.41 2.42
CA GLN A 85 17.98 -9.27 1.51
C GLN A 85 17.05 -8.21 2.11
N ALA A 86 17.16 -7.98 3.42
CA ALA A 86 16.33 -7.00 4.11
C ALA A 86 16.85 -5.58 3.83
N ARG A 87 16.43 -5.01 2.70
CA ARG A 87 16.81 -3.67 2.28
C ARG A 87 15.55 -2.84 2.02
N PRO A 88 15.60 -1.54 2.32
CA PRO A 88 14.44 -0.67 2.04
C PRO A 88 14.01 -0.70 0.58
N GLU A 89 14.95 -0.92 -0.35
CA GLU A 89 14.64 -0.97 -1.78
C GLU A 89 13.66 -2.07 -2.12
N HIS A 90 13.68 -3.19 -1.39
CA HIS A 90 12.74 -4.28 -1.65
C HIS A 90 11.31 -3.87 -1.33
N LEU A 91 11.11 -3.09 -0.27
CA LEU A 91 9.78 -2.60 0.06
C LEU A 91 9.31 -1.58 -0.96
N ARG A 92 10.18 -0.67 -1.37
CA ARG A 92 9.86 0.30 -2.42
C ARG A 92 9.47 -0.42 -3.70
N ASP A 93 10.24 -1.44 -4.10
CA ASP A 93 9.96 -2.17 -5.34
C ASP A 93 8.63 -2.92 -5.26
N LEU A 94 8.29 -3.44 -4.09
CA LEU A 94 6.98 -4.06 -3.90
C LEU A 94 5.86 -3.04 -4.13
N ILE A 95 5.98 -1.86 -3.53
CA ILE A 95 4.98 -0.81 -3.67
C ILE A 95 4.85 -0.40 -5.14
N LEU A 96 5.98 -0.16 -5.80
CA LEU A 96 5.96 0.27 -7.19
C LEU A 96 5.33 -0.77 -8.10
N GLN A 97 5.63 -2.04 -7.87
CA GLN A 97 5.04 -3.11 -8.68
C GLN A 97 3.54 -3.21 -8.45
N CYS A 98 3.08 -3.08 -7.22
CA CYS A 98 1.65 -3.10 -6.95
C CYS A 98 0.93 -1.94 -7.65
N GLU A 99 1.59 -0.81 -7.81
CA GLU A 99 0.97 0.36 -8.43
C GLU A 99 0.91 0.29 -9.95
N THR A 100 1.67 -0.61 -10.57
CA THR A 100 1.68 -0.69 -12.04
C THR A 100 0.30 -0.99 -12.62
N GLU A 101 -0.55 -1.72 -11.88
CA GLU A 101 -1.88 -2.09 -12.35
C GLU A 101 -3.00 -1.34 -11.63
N ARG A 102 -2.64 -0.35 -10.82
CA ARG A 102 -3.63 0.37 -10.01
C ARG A 102 -4.71 1.02 -10.85
N ASP A 103 -4.33 1.60 -11.98
CA ASP A 103 -5.27 2.29 -12.85
C ASP A 103 -5.95 1.37 -13.85
N ASN A 104 -5.42 0.16 -14.06
CA ASN A 104 -5.93 -0.77 -15.05
C ASN A 104 -6.93 -1.77 -14.47
N LEU A 105 -6.98 -1.92 -13.16
CA LEU A 105 -7.81 -2.91 -12.49
C LEU A 105 -8.78 -2.21 -11.53
N GLU A 106 -9.96 -2.82 -11.36
CA GLU A 106 -10.87 -2.40 -10.32
C GLU A 106 -10.41 -2.95 -8.96
N ALA A 107 -10.97 -2.43 -7.87
CA ALA A 107 -10.46 -2.72 -6.54
C ALA A 107 -10.35 -4.21 -6.23
N PRO A 108 -11.38 -5.05 -6.50
CA PRO A 108 -11.24 -6.48 -6.19
C PRO A 108 -10.10 -7.15 -6.97
N ALA A 109 -9.96 -6.81 -8.26
CA ALA A 109 -8.89 -7.36 -9.08
C ALA A 109 -7.52 -6.81 -8.66
N TRP A 110 -7.47 -5.56 -8.26
CA TRP A 110 -6.22 -4.98 -7.78
C TRP A 110 -5.76 -5.65 -6.48
N MET A 111 -6.70 -5.94 -5.57
CA MET A 111 -6.37 -6.66 -4.35
C MET A 111 -5.79 -8.05 -4.65
N ARG A 112 -6.36 -8.75 -5.63
CA ARG A 112 -5.82 -10.04 -6.06
C ARG A 112 -4.44 -9.90 -6.71
N TYR A 113 -4.24 -8.84 -7.47
CA TYR A 113 -2.94 -8.58 -8.07
C TYR A 113 -1.89 -8.33 -6.99
N ILE A 114 -2.22 -7.54 -5.97
CA ILE A 114 -1.32 -7.30 -4.84
C ILE A 114 -0.94 -8.63 -4.18
N GLU A 115 -1.90 -9.51 -3.97
CA GLU A 115 -1.62 -10.82 -3.38
C GLU A 115 -0.64 -11.61 -4.26
N THR A 116 -0.86 -11.60 -5.57
CA THR A 116 0.04 -12.29 -6.51
C THR A 116 1.46 -11.71 -6.42
N VAL A 117 1.57 -10.39 -6.37
CA VAL A 117 2.89 -9.75 -6.30
C VAL A 117 3.61 -10.16 -5.01
N VAL A 118 2.89 -10.16 -3.89
CA VAL A 118 3.49 -10.54 -2.60
C VAL A 118 3.99 -11.98 -2.65
N VAL A 119 3.18 -12.89 -3.19
CA VAL A 119 3.55 -14.31 -3.27
C VAL A 119 4.76 -14.49 -4.16
N GLU A 120 4.75 -13.88 -5.34
CA GLU A 120 5.86 -14.04 -6.29
C GLU A 120 7.16 -13.46 -5.75
N ARG A 121 7.10 -12.28 -5.14
CA ARG A 121 8.30 -11.67 -4.58
C ARG A 121 8.85 -12.47 -3.40
N SER A 122 7.96 -13.02 -2.58
CA SER A 122 8.39 -13.86 -1.46
C SER A 122 9.16 -15.08 -1.95
N SER A 123 8.70 -15.72 -3.02
CA SER A 123 9.38 -16.88 -3.60
C SER A 123 10.73 -16.50 -4.17
N MET A 124 10.82 -15.37 -4.87
CA MET A 124 12.08 -14.92 -5.48
C MET A 124 13.12 -14.58 -4.42
N VAL A 125 12.71 -13.87 -3.38
CA VAL A 125 13.65 -13.44 -2.33
C VAL A 125 14.17 -14.64 -1.56
N CYS A 126 13.36 -15.70 -1.41
CA CYS A 126 13.81 -16.92 -0.74
C CYS A 126 14.68 -17.81 -1.62
N GLY A 127 15.08 -17.35 -2.80
CA GLY A 127 16.01 -18.07 -3.65
C GLY A 127 15.41 -19.21 -4.44
N ARG A 128 14.15 -19.13 -4.73
CA ARG A 128 13.47 -20.16 -5.52
C ARG A 128 13.81 -20.02 -6.98
#